data_2df22379fc1133bbebcd021df2d0dc42
#
_entry.id   2df22379fc1133bbebcd021df2d0dc42
#
_cell.length_a   1.000
_cell.length_b   1.000
_cell.length_c   1.000
_cell.angle_alpha   90.00
_cell.angle_beta   90.00
_cell.angle_gamma   90.00
#
_symmetry.space_group_name_H-M   'P 1'
#
loop_
_entity.id
_entity.type
_entity.pdbx_description
1 polymer ?
#
loop_
_entity_poly.entity_id
_entity_poly.type
_entity_poly.pdbx_seq_one_letter_code
_entity_poly.pdbx_strand_id
1 'polypeptide(L)'
;MAACDALTLQYYELGDNRASFGHELSFYEWRDVAAVKDLGIHVYRHMPTLSRALSRPLLSILQEELNLQRRKFTFLCGHDTNIASVMGAMEVKDTVLPETIEQEAPIGCKLVVEEWQDQEGESYVALKLVYPSTNQLCSKTPIDANNPPQVVPLHLQNIHPNADGLITMQDFQQRLTDAITSDAELMGIRY
;
A
#
# COMPACT_ATOMS: atom_id res chain seq x y z
N MET A 1 18.75 -6.56 -7.32
CA MET A 1 17.36 -6.73 -6.77
C MET A 1 17.11 -8.13 -6.23
N ALA A 2 17.12 -9.21 -7.01
CA ALA A 2 16.79 -10.55 -6.53
C ALA A 2 17.60 -11.05 -5.32
N ALA A 3 18.90 -10.72 -5.25
CA ALA A 3 19.70 -11.09 -4.08
C ALA A 3 19.27 -10.35 -2.80
N CYS A 4 18.98 -9.06 -2.90
CA CYS A 4 18.51 -8.27 -1.75
C CYS A 4 17.11 -8.69 -1.30
N ASP A 5 16.25 -9.06 -2.24
CA ASP A 5 14.94 -9.64 -1.94
C ASP A 5 15.09 -10.96 -1.16
N ALA A 6 15.93 -11.87 -1.65
CA ALA A 6 16.20 -13.13 -0.96
C ALA A 6 16.80 -12.92 0.44
N LEU A 7 17.72 -11.96 0.61
CA LEU A 7 18.30 -11.62 1.90
C LEU A 7 17.24 -11.04 2.86
N THR A 8 16.36 -10.16 2.38
CA THR A 8 15.25 -9.60 3.16
C THR A 8 14.31 -10.70 3.64
N LEU A 9 13.91 -11.61 2.76
CA LEU A 9 13.04 -12.73 3.12
C LEU A 9 13.71 -13.68 4.11
N GLN A 10 15.00 -13.98 3.93
CA GLN A 10 15.76 -14.79 4.89
C GLN A 10 15.88 -14.10 6.25
N TYR A 11 16.05 -12.78 6.29
CA TYR A 11 16.07 -12.03 7.53
C TYR A 11 14.76 -12.16 8.30
N TYR A 12 13.64 -12.00 7.64
CA TYR A 12 12.32 -12.22 8.27
C TYR A 12 12.12 -13.67 8.74
N GLU A 13 12.64 -14.65 7.98
CA GLU A 13 12.48 -16.06 8.34
C GLU A 13 13.40 -16.47 9.51
N LEU A 14 14.63 -16.01 9.51
CA LEU A 14 15.63 -16.40 10.52
C LEU A 14 15.63 -15.50 11.76
N GLY A 15 15.29 -14.22 11.60
CA GLY A 15 15.24 -13.22 12.66
C GLY A 15 16.60 -12.81 13.22
N ASP A 16 17.71 -13.18 12.57
CA ASP A 16 19.06 -12.95 13.08
C ASP A 16 20.11 -12.77 11.94
N ASN A 17 21.39 -12.67 12.34
CA ASN A 17 22.52 -12.42 11.46
C ASN A 17 22.89 -13.60 10.52
N ARG A 18 22.25 -14.74 10.63
CA ARG A 18 22.47 -15.85 9.66
C ARG A 18 22.07 -15.45 8.26
N ALA A 19 21.06 -14.58 8.12
CA ALA A 19 20.64 -14.04 6.84
C ALA A 19 21.72 -13.18 6.17
N SER A 20 22.62 -12.59 6.94
CA SER A 20 23.76 -11.75 6.49
C SER A 20 25.10 -12.46 6.54
N PHE A 21 25.12 -13.78 6.42
CA PHE A 21 26.34 -14.61 6.46
C PHE A 21 27.14 -14.46 7.76
N GLY A 22 26.49 -14.20 8.88
CA GLY A 22 27.09 -14.01 10.19
C GLY A 22 27.54 -12.57 10.51
N HIS A 23 27.33 -11.61 9.60
CA HIS A 23 27.56 -10.20 9.89
C HIS A 23 26.38 -9.61 10.66
N GLU A 24 26.67 -8.91 11.74
CA GLU A 24 25.63 -8.18 12.47
C GLU A 24 25.28 -6.90 11.72
N LEU A 25 24.07 -6.84 11.18
CA LEU A 25 23.52 -5.64 10.55
C LEU A 25 22.51 -4.98 11.47
N SER A 26 22.63 -3.68 11.64
CA SER A 26 21.65 -2.84 12.31
C SER A 26 20.34 -2.79 11.51
N PHE A 27 19.28 -2.32 12.15
CA PHE A 27 18.00 -2.07 11.48
C PHE A 27 18.14 -1.15 10.24
N TYR A 28 18.99 -0.13 10.33
CA TYR A 28 19.20 0.80 9.21
C TYR A 28 19.98 0.17 8.04
N GLU A 29 20.96 -0.67 8.33
CA GLU A 29 21.68 -1.42 7.29
C GLU A 29 20.77 -2.45 6.61
N TRP A 30 19.89 -3.11 7.35
CA TRP A 30 18.85 -3.94 6.77
C TRP A 30 17.86 -3.14 5.90
N ARG A 31 17.54 -1.92 6.31
CA ARG A 31 16.73 -1.00 5.51
C ARG A 31 17.42 -0.61 4.21
N ASP A 32 18.74 -0.42 4.21
CA ASP A 32 19.51 -0.17 2.99
C ASP A 32 19.50 -1.39 2.04
N VAL A 33 19.58 -2.60 2.58
CA VAL A 33 19.43 -3.84 1.79
C VAL A 33 18.02 -3.92 1.19
N ALA A 34 16.98 -3.67 1.98
CA ALA A 34 15.60 -3.66 1.53
C ALA A 34 15.34 -2.57 0.48
N ALA A 35 15.97 -1.39 0.60
CA ALA A 35 15.85 -0.30 -0.36
C ALA A 35 16.27 -0.70 -1.78
N VAL A 36 17.27 -1.58 -1.93
CA VAL A 36 17.68 -2.12 -3.24
C VAL A 36 16.59 -3.02 -3.84
N LYS A 37 15.90 -3.80 -3.02
CA LYS A 37 14.71 -4.58 -3.42
C LYS A 37 13.58 -3.63 -3.82
N ASP A 38 13.32 -2.63 -2.99
CA ASP A 38 12.23 -1.66 -3.17
C ASP A 38 12.35 -0.83 -4.45
N LEU A 39 13.55 -0.70 -5.07
CA LEU A 39 13.72 -0.03 -6.36
C LEU A 39 12.81 -0.60 -7.45
N GLY A 40 12.55 -1.91 -7.45
CA GLY A 40 11.63 -2.54 -8.38
C GLY A 40 10.18 -2.11 -8.12
N ILE A 41 9.78 -2.11 -6.86
CA ILE A 41 8.43 -1.70 -6.43
C ILE A 41 8.24 -0.19 -6.64
N HIS A 42 9.26 0.62 -6.40
CA HIS A 42 9.27 2.06 -6.65
C HIS A 42 8.86 2.41 -8.09
N VAL A 43 9.32 1.65 -9.09
CA VAL A 43 8.92 1.85 -10.49
C VAL A 43 7.41 1.71 -10.67
N TYR A 44 6.79 0.68 -10.05
CA TYR A 44 5.34 0.47 -10.12
C TYR A 44 4.54 1.59 -9.44
N ARG A 45 5.11 2.26 -8.46
CA ARG A 45 4.46 3.34 -7.74
C ARG A 45 4.66 4.71 -8.40
N HIS A 46 5.87 5.00 -8.90
CA HIS A 46 6.26 6.35 -9.30
C HIS A 46 6.29 6.57 -10.83
N MET A 47 5.83 5.60 -11.62
CA MET A 47 5.59 5.77 -13.06
C MET A 47 4.09 5.83 -13.34
N PRO A 48 3.45 7.02 -13.41
CA PRO A 48 1.99 7.16 -13.46
C PRO A 48 1.33 6.35 -14.56
N THR A 49 1.87 6.37 -15.78
CA THR A 49 1.33 5.60 -16.91
C THR A 49 1.33 4.09 -16.61
N LEU A 50 2.43 3.58 -16.06
CA LEU A 50 2.55 2.16 -15.71
C LEU A 50 1.61 1.81 -14.55
N SER A 51 1.62 2.62 -13.49
CA SER A 51 0.77 2.43 -12.31
C SER A 51 -0.70 2.33 -12.70
N ARG A 52 -1.20 3.26 -13.52
CA ARG A 52 -2.58 3.30 -14.00
C ARG A 52 -2.91 2.11 -14.90
N ALA A 53 -2.02 1.80 -15.85
CA ALA A 53 -2.23 0.67 -16.76
C ALA A 53 -2.38 -0.66 -16.01
N LEU A 54 -1.51 -0.90 -15.01
CA LEU A 54 -1.50 -2.14 -14.24
C LEU A 54 -2.62 -2.23 -13.21
N SER A 55 -2.99 -1.11 -12.59
CA SER A 55 -3.99 -1.09 -11.51
C SER A 55 -5.43 -0.95 -12.02
N ARG A 56 -5.64 -0.53 -13.28
CA ARG A 56 -6.98 -0.27 -13.83
C ARG A 56 -8.00 -1.39 -13.56
N PRO A 57 -7.73 -2.68 -13.81
CA PRO A 57 -8.70 -3.72 -13.52
C PRO A 57 -9.08 -3.78 -12.04
N LEU A 58 -8.10 -3.63 -11.15
CA LEU A 58 -8.31 -3.66 -9.71
C LEU A 58 -9.07 -2.43 -9.21
N LEU A 59 -8.75 -1.24 -9.75
CA LEU A 59 -9.45 0.00 -9.43
C LEU A 59 -10.91 -0.03 -9.93
N SER A 60 -11.18 -0.64 -11.08
CA SER A 60 -12.55 -0.84 -11.58
C SER A 60 -13.36 -1.74 -10.65
N ILE A 61 -12.75 -2.82 -10.14
CA ILE A 61 -13.40 -3.69 -9.14
C ILE A 61 -13.65 -2.91 -7.84
N LEU A 62 -12.68 -2.11 -7.38
CA LEU A 62 -12.84 -1.28 -6.19
C LEU A 62 -13.99 -0.28 -6.36
N GLN A 63 -14.09 0.36 -7.52
CA GLN A 63 -15.18 1.29 -7.83
C GLN A 63 -16.54 0.58 -7.84
N GLU A 64 -16.61 -0.61 -8.41
CA GLU A 64 -17.83 -1.43 -8.40
C GLU A 64 -18.24 -1.82 -6.98
N GLU A 65 -17.29 -2.28 -6.16
CA GLU A 65 -17.56 -2.69 -4.77
C GLU A 65 -18.08 -1.52 -3.91
N LEU A 66 -17.53 -0.31 -4.08
CA LEU A 66 -17.99 0.89 -3.39
C LEU A 66 -19.42 1.28 -3.81
N ASN A 67 -19.80 1.05 -5.06
CA ASN A 67 -21.14 1.38 -5.56
C ASN A 67 -22.20 0.34 -5.16
N LEU A 68 -21.82 -0.90 -4.91
CA LEU A 68 -22.78 -1.97 -4.66
C LEU A 68 -23.48 -1.89 -3.30
N GLN A 69 -22.93 -1.23 -2.30
CA GLN A 69 -23.44 -1.07 -0.93
C GLN A 69 -24.00 -2.35 -0.27
N ARG A 70 -23.71 -3.51 -0.85
CA ARG A 70 -24.22 -4.82 -0.39
C ARG A 70 -23.32 -5.48 0.63
N ARG A 71 -22.03 -5.12 0.61
CA ARG A 71 -21.01 -5.76 1.41
C ARG A 71 -20.46 -4.76 2.41
N LYS A 72 -20.38 -5.21 3.66
CA LYS A 72 -19.73 -4.45 4.72
C LYS A 72 -18.21 -4.60 4.71
N PHE A 73 -17.73 -5.63 4.01
CA PHE A 73 -16.32 -5.96 3.92
C PHE A 73 -16.04 -6.72 2.62
N THR A 74 -15.02 -6.29 1.89
CA THR A 74 -14.49 -6.96 0.70
C THR A 74 -13.00 -7.12 0.86
N PHE A 75 -12.46 -8.31 0.62
CA PHE A 75 -11.04 -8.59 0.62
C PHE A 75 -10.59 -8.98 -0.79
N LEU A 76 -9.67 -8.19 -1.35
CA LEU A 76 -9.03 -8.44 -2.64
C LEU A 76 -7.60 -8.90 -2.39
N CYS A 77 -7.28 -10.14 -2.78
CA CYS A 77 -5.96 -10.69 -2.64
C CYS A 77 -5.07 -10.30 -3.83
N GLY A 78 -3.87 -9.84 -3.54
CA GLY A 78 -2.91 -9.40 -4.55
C GLY A 78 -1.49 -9.48 -4.03
N HIS A 79 -0.57 -8.83 -4.74
CA HIS A 79 0.85 -8.74 -4.45
C HIS A 79 1.26 -7.30 -4.10
N ASP A 80 2.49 -7.13 -3.63
CA ASP A 80 3.13 -5.83 -3.36
C ASP A 80 3.07 -4.89 -4.57
N THR A 81 3.33 -5.41 -5.77
CA THR A 81 3.22 -4.67 -7.04
C THR A 81 1.82 -4.13 -7.31
N ASN A 82 0.76 -4.86 -6.91
CA ASN A 82 -0.61 -4.39 -7.05
C ASN A 82 -0.88 -3.22 -6.08
N ILE A 83 -0.44 -3.32 -4.83
CA ILE A 83 -0.57 -2.25 -3.85
C ILE A 83 0.20 -1.01 -4.31
N ALA A 84 1.47 -1.16 -4.72
CA ALA A 84 2.28 -0.07 -5.22
C ALA A 84 1.65 0.62 -6.44
N SER A 85 1.18 -0.16 -7.42
CA SER A 85 0.51 0.38 -8.62
C SER A 85 -0.78 1.11 -8.28
N VAL A 86 -1.60 0.59 -7.37
CA VAL A 86 -2.82 1.27 -6.90
C VAL A 86 -2.47 2.58 -6.20
N MET A 87 -1.49 2.56 -5.29
CA MET A 87 -1.04 3.79 -4.61
C MET A 87 -0.50 4.82 -5.61
N GLY A 88 0.26 4.40 -6.62
CA GLY A 88 0.76 5.28 -7.69
C GLY A 88 -0.36 5.86 -8.54
N ALA A 89 -1.30 5.03 -9.00
CA ALA A 89 -2.43 5.46 -9.82
C ALA A 89 -3.38 6.42 -9.08
N MET A 90 -3.58 6.20 -7.78
CA MET A 90 -4.37 7.05 -6.91
C MET A 90 -3.61 8.30 -6.43
N GLU A 91 -2.35 8.46 -6.82
CA GLU A 91 -1.47 9.56 -6.43
C GLU A 91 -1.36 9.71 -4.90
N VAL A 92 -1.10 8.58 -4.23
CA VAL A 92 -0.85 8.58 -2.78
C VAL A 92 0.48 9.27 -2.51
N LYS A 93 0.51 10.22 -1.58
CA LYS A 93 1.73 10.92 -1.15
C LYS A 93 2.73 9.95 -0.55
N ASP A 94 4.02 10.25 -0.76
CA ASP A 94 5.07 9.51 -0.08
C ASP A 94 4.97 9.69 1.43
N THR A 95 5.12 8.58 2.11
CA THR A 95 5.00 8.51 3.56
C THR A 95 6.06 7.56 4.09
N VAL A 96 6.79 7.99 5.10
CA VAL A 96 7.75 7.13 5.80
C VAL A 96 6.96 6.08 6.58
N LEU A 97 7.31 4.82 6.38
CA LEU A 97 6.68 3.70 7.07
C LEU A 97 7.49 3.37 8.34
N PRO A 98 6.94 3.56 9.54
CA PRO A 98 7.64 3.26 10.79
C PRO A 98 7.81 1.76 11.00
N GLU A 99 8.81 1.38 11.81
CA GLU A 99 9.04 0.02 12.31
C GLU A 99 9.17 -1.06 11.21
N THR A 100 9.47 -0.67 9.97
CA THR A 100 9.74 -1.61 8.87
C THR A 100 10.98 -1.21 8.08
N ILE A 101 11.72 -2.21 7.61
CA ILE A 101 12.87 -2.01 6.73
C ILE A 101 12.43 -1.72 5.28
N GLU A 102 11.24 -2.14 4.87
CA GLU A 102 10.68 -1.92 3.54
C GLU A 102 9.83 -0.64 3.53
N GLN A 103 10.02 0.23 2.55
CA GLN A 103 9.40 1.56 2.53
C GLN A 103 8.35 1.74 1.42
N GLU A 104 8.23 0.81 0.48
CA GLU A 104 7.24 0.90 -0.60
C GLU A 104 5.99 0.05 -0.33
N ALA A 105 6.18 -1.24 -0.15
CA ALA A 105 5.09 -2.18 0.13
C ALA A 105 5.62 -3.29 1.04
N PRO A 106 5.64 -3.08 2.37
CA PRO A 106 6.14 -4.07 3.32
C PRO A 106 5.46 -5.41 3.18
N ILE A 107 6.20 -6.49 3.46
CA ILE A 107 5.65 -7.85 3.40
C ILE A 107 4.40 -7.97 4.29
N GLY A 108 3.36 -8.59 3.76
CA GLY A 108 2.08 -8.74 4.44
C GLY A 108 1.25 -7.46 4.59
N CYS A 109 1.64 -6.36 3.94
CA CYS A 109 0.87 -5.12 3.99
C CYS A 109 -0.50 -5.25 3.31
N LYS A 110 -1.41 -4.39 3.73
CA LYS A 110 -2.76 -4.27 3.20
C LYS A 110 -3.08 -2.80 2.99
N LEU A 111 -3.51 -2.45 1.78
CA LEU A 111 -4.14 -1.16 1.53
C LEU A 111 -5.61 -1.28 1.97
N VAL A 112 -5.99 -0.46 2.92
CA VAL A 112 -7.32 -0.45 3.52
C VAL A 112 -8.04 0.83 3.10
N VAL A 113 -9.25 0.67 2.57
CA VAL A 113 -10.19 1.75 2.24
C VAL A 113 -11.38 1.59 3.18
N GLU A 114 -11.60 2.57 4.05
CA GLU A 114 -12.71 2.58 4.99
C GLU A 114 -13.70 3.66 4.61
N GLU A 115 -14.98 3.28 4.49
CA GLU A 115 -16.07 4.23 4.35
C GLU A 115 -16.60 4.61 5.74
N TRP A 116 -16.77 5.90 5.95
CA TRP A 116 -17.33 6.49 7.16
C TRP A 116 -18.54 7.34 6.80
N GLN A 117 -19.54 7.38 7.66
CA GLN A 117 -20.69 8.22 7.50
C GLN A 117 -20.89 9.07 8.75
N ASP A 118 -21.12 10.36 8.58
CA ASP A 118 -21.43 11.25 9.70
C ASP A 118 -22.92 11.18 10.10
N GLN A 119 -23.30 11.97 11.09
CA GLN A 119 -24.67 12.01 11.60
C GLN A 119 -25.67 12.66 10.63
N GLU A 120 -25.17 13.41 9.65
CA GLU A 120 -25.93 14.10 8.62
C GLU A 120 -26.13 13.21 7.38
N GLY A 121 -25.44 12.06 7.34
CA GLY A 121 -25.50 11.08 6.26
C GLY A 121 -24.48 11.29 5.17
N GLU A 122 -23.55 12.24 5.34
CA GLU A 122 -22.44 12.46 4.40
C GLU A 122 -21.39 11.35 4.53
N SER A 123 -20.91 10.87 3.38
CA SER A 123 -19.93 9.77 3.31
C SER A 123 -18.50 10.29 3.10
N TYR A 124 -17.58 9.68 3.82
CA TYR A 124 -16.15 9.99 3.82
C TYR A 124 -15.33 8.71 3.66
N VAL A 125 -14.07 8.88 3.28
CA VAL A 125 -13.12 7.76 3.09
C VAL A 125 -11.85 8.02 3.89
N ALA A 126 -11.38 6.98 4.59
CA ALA A 126 -10.04 6.88 5.12
C ALA A 126 -9.22 5.88 4.30
N LEU A 127 -7.98 6.24 3.98
CA LEU A 127 -7.01 5.35 3.37
C LEU A 127 -5.92 5.04 4.38
N LYS A 128 -5.56 3.77 4.51
CA LYS A 128 -4.53 3.32 5.45
C LYS A 128 -3.67 2.23 4.82
N LEU A 129 -2.40 2.22 5.18
CA LEU A 129 -1.55 1.04 4.97
C LEU A 129 -1.37 0.34 6.31
N VAL A 130 -1.70 -0.95 6.35
CA VAL A 130 -1.61 -1.80 7.55
C VAL A 130 -0.60 -2.89 7.28
N TYR A 131 0.41 -3.05 8.14
CA TYR A 131 1.47 -4.03 7.96
C TYR A 131 2.09 -4.47 9.29
N PRO A 132 2.66 -5.68 9.38
CA PRO A 132 3.44 -6.10 10.53
C PRO A 132 4.76 -5.32 10.58
N SER A 133 5.24 -4.97 11.77
CA SER A 133 6.59 -4.44 11.92
C SER A 133 7.66 -5.49 11.58
N THR A 134 8.86 -5.04 11.22
CA THR A 134 10.01 -5.95 11.04
C THR A 134 10.22 -6.83 12.26
N ASN A 135 10.10 -6.27 13.46
CA ASN A 135 10.27 -7.04 14.70
C ASN A 135 9.17 -8.10 14.86
N GLN A 136 7.91 -7.80 14.54
CA GLN A 136 6.83 -8.78 14.59
C GLN A 136 7.08 -9.95 13.64
N LEU A 137 7.58 -9.67 12.43
CA LEU A 137 7.94 -10.70 11.45
C LEU A 137 9.10 -11.56 11.91
N CYS A 138 10.22 -10.95 12.33
CA CYS A 138 11.41 -11.65 12.76
C CYS A 138 11.17 -12.49 14.03
N SER A 139 10.43 -11.96 15.00
CA SER A 139 10.09 -12.66 16.24
C SER A 139 8.96 -13.66 16.10
N LYS A 140 8.26 -13.67 14.94
CA LYS A 140 7.07 -14.51 14.70
C LYS A 140 6.00 -14.32 15.77
N THR A 141 5.92 -13.10 16.31
CA THR A 141 4.93 -12.75 17.33
C THR A 141 3.54 -12.64 16.70
N PRO A 142 2.52 -13.33 17.23
CA PRO A 142 1.17 -13.21 16.70
C PRO A 142 0.67 -11.77 16.71
N ILE A 143 0.00 -11.38 15.65
CA ILE A 143 -0.66 -10.08 15.53
C ILE A 143 -2.08 -10.22 16.08
N ASP A 144 -2.37 -9.48 17.16
CA ASP A 144 -3.67 -9.48 17.83
C ASP A 144 -3.95 -8.11 18.46
N ALA A 145 -5.00 -7.99 19.27
CA ALA A 145 -5.38 -6.74 19.92
C ALA A 145 -4.33 -6.22 20.92
N ASN A 146 -3.47 -7.11 21.50
CA ASN A 146 -2.41 -6.73 22.43
C ASN A 146 -1.08 -6.44 21.72
N ASN A 147 -0.95 -6.94 20.48
CA ASN A 147 0.20 -6.73 19.61
C ASN A 147 -0.28 -6.36 18.21
N PRO A 148 -0.88 -5.16 18.03
CA PRO A 148 -1.47 -4.76 16.77
C PRO A 148 -0.42 -4.52 15.69
N PRO A 149 -0.79 -4.62 14.39
CA PRO A 149 0.08 -4.20 13.30
C PRO A 149 0.29 -2.69 13.30
N GLN A 150 1.25 -2.24 12.52
CA GLN A 150 1.39 -0.81 12.20
C GLN A 150 0.22 -0.36 11.31
N VAL A 151 -0.30 0.83 11.59
CA VAL A 151 -1.37 1.46 10.82
C VAL A 151 -0.93 2.87 10.47
N VAL A 152 -0.74 3.12 9.19
CA VAL A 152 -0.27 4.42 8.68
C VAL A 152 -1.37 5.04 7.82
N PRO A 153 -1.89 6.23 8.17
CA PRO A 153 -2.82 6.94 7.32
C PRO A 153 -2.14 7.38 6.03
N LEU A 154 -2.85 7.23 4.92
CA LEU A 154 -2.37 7.63 3.60
C LEU A 154 -3.16 8.84 3.11
N HIS A 155 -2.47 9.76 2.44
CA HIS A 155 -3.06 10.97 1.90
C HIS A 155 -2.89 11.01 0.38
N LEU A 156 -3.90 11.51 -0.33
CA LEU A 156 -3.85 11.73 -1.77
C LEU A 156 -3.24 13.11 -2.09
N GLN A 157 -2.52 13.20 -3.21
CA GLN A 157 -2.03 14.48 -3.70
C GLN A 157 -3.20 15.38 -4.08
N ASN A 158 -3.08 16.67 -3.77
CA ASN A 158 -4.06 17.71 -4.10
C ASN A 158 -5.48 17.50 -3.52
N ILE A 159 -5.64 16.58 -2.58
CA ILE A 159 -6.87 16.41 -1.79
C ILE A 159 -6.53 16.67 -0.33
N HIS A 160 -7.34 17.51 0.33
CA HIS A 160 -7.14 17.88 1.72
C HIS A 160 -8.14 17.14 2.60
N PRO A 161 -7.65 16.31 3.54
CA PRO A 161 -8.54 15.66 4.50
C PRO A 161 -9.13 16.69 5.48
N ASN A 162 -10.26 16.34 6.08
CA ASN A 162 -10.84 17.07 7.20
C ASN A 162 -10.01 16.90 8.49
N ALA A 163 -10.50 17.46 9.62
CA ALA A 163 -9.83 17.37 10.91
C ALA A 163 -9.62 15.93 11.43
N ASP A 164 -10.45 15.00 11.00
CA ASP A 164 -10.39 13.57 11.36
C ASP A 164 -9.51 12.74 10.41
N GLY A 165 -8.88 13.41 9.42
CA GLY A 165 -8.04 12.74 8.42
C GLY A 165 -8.83 12.07 7.30
N LEU A 166 -10.13 12.35 7.16
CA LEU A 166 -11.02 11.78 6.18
C LEU A 166 -11.16 12.68 4.97
N ILE A 167 -11.29 12.09 3.79
CA ILE A 167 -11.62 12.82 2.54
C ILE A 167 -13.08 12.55 2.17
N THR A 168 -13.72 13.44 1.40
CA THR A 168 -15.09 13.21 0.97
C THR A 168 -15.17 12.01 0.01
N MET A 169 -16.27 11.28 0.06
CA MET A 169 -16.51 10.18 -0.90
C MET A 169 -16.48 10.70 -2.34
N GLN A 170 -16.96 11.92 -2.58
CA GLN A 170 -16.94 12.55 -3.89
C GLN A 170 -15.51 12.74 -4.43
N ASP A 171 -14.60 13.30 -3.61
CA ASP A 171 -13.20 13.50 -4.01
C ASP A 171 -12.49 12.17 -4.25
N PHE A 172 -12.78 11.17 -3.43
CA PHE A 172 -12.23 9.83 -3.60
C PHE A 172 -12.71 9.16 -4.89
N GLN A 173 -14.01 9.20 -5.18
CA GLN A 173 -14.59 8.65 -6.41
C GLN A 173 -14.09 9.39 -7.65
N GLN A 174 -13.91 10.71 -7.58
CA GLN A 174 -13.33 11.47 -8.69
C GLN A 174 -11.90 11.02 -8.96
N ARG A 175 -11.05 10.92 -7.92
CA ARG A 175 -9.68 10.42 -8.05
C ARG A 175 -9.62 9.01 -8.63
N LEU A 176 -10.52 8.14 -8.19
CA LEU A 176 -10.63 6.77 -8.68
C LEU A 176 -11.01 6.75 -10.18
N THR A 177 -11.97 7.57 -10.57
CA THR A 177 -12.39 7.73 -11.97
C THR A 177 -11.23 8.26 -12.83
N ASP A 178 -10.51 9.27 -12.37
CA ASP A 178 -9.36 9.83 -13.08
C ASP A 178 -8.25 8.78 -13.25
N ALA A 179 -7.99 7.99 -12.23
CA ALA A 179 -7.00 6.91 -12.28
C ALA A 179 -7.38 5.80 -13.29
N ILE A 180 -8.67 5.53 -13.46
CA ILE A 180 -9.17 4.53 -14.41
C ILE A 180 -9.17 5.05 -15.85
N THR A 181 -9.50 6.34 -16.08
CA THR A 181 -9.81 6.88 -17.40
C THR A 181 -8.66 7.59 -18.10
N SER A 182 -7.73 8.23 -17.36
CA SER A 182 -6.78 9.21 -17.88
C SER A 182 -5.76 8.71 -18.92
N ASP A 183 -5.53 7.42 -19.08
CA ASP A 183 -4.55 6.86 -20.03
C ASP A 183 -5.16 5.97 -21.13
N ALA A 184 -6.49 5.86 -21.20
CA ALA A 184 -7.15 5.06 -22.23
C ALA A 184 -6.87 5.63 -23.66
N GLU A 185 -6.72 6.96 -23.75
CA GLU A 185 -6.44 7.65 -25.02
C GLU A 185 -4.96 7.53 -25.43
N LEU A 186 -4.01 7.57 -24.48
CA LEU A 186 -2.57 7.50 -24.74
C LEU A 186 -2.12 6.13 -25.23
N MET A 187 -2.79 5.07 -24.82
CA MET A 187 -2.43 3.69 -25.16
C MET A 187 -3.13 3.18 -26.42
N GLY A 188 -4.04 3.94 -27.02
CA GLY A 188 -4.78 3.53 -28.22
C GLY A 188 -5.63 2.27 -28.03
N ILE A 189 -5.86 1.85 -26.79
CA ILE A 189 -6.65 0.67 -26.47
C ILE A 189 -8.13 1.06 -26.53
N ARG A 190 -8.73 0.79 -27.68
CA ARG A 190 -10.20 0.78 -27.79
C ARG A 190 -10.68 -0.59 -27.36
N TYR A 191 -11.48 -0.62 -26.32
CA TYR A 191 -12.26 -1.81 -25.92
C TYR A 191 -13.51 -1.92 -26.77
#